data_8f01722d7d1fdb8a0b81108f40c90feb
#
_entry.id   8f01722d7d1fdb8a0b81108f40c90feb
#
_cell.length_a   1.000
_cell.length_b   1.000
_cell.length_c   1.000
_cell.angle_alpha   90.00
_cell.angle_beta   90.00
_cell.angle_gamma   90.00
#
_symmetry.space_group_name_H-M   'P 1'
#
loop_
_entity.id
_entity.type
_entity.pdbx_description
1 polymer ?
#
loop_
_entity_poly.entity_id
_entity_poly.type
_entity_poly.pdbx_seq_one_letter_code
_entity_poly.pdbx_strand_id
1 'polypeptide(L)'
;MLFRSDADLYGGSIRLFNHVSEKNGIEFSSVDCHKENVAAYIRENTKAVYIETPTNPMMNVTDIKALAEITKKHNIFLIVDNTFLSPYFQNPLDLGADIVVHSGTKYLGGHNDTLAGFLVTNREDISERFRFLIKTTGAGLAPFDCFLIQRGIKTLGVRMDRAQENAIEIAKWLKEQDIVKKVVYPGFKEHPGYEIMKKQARGFGAMLTFELTKKEYAINILEKVRMIKYAESLGGVETLITYPMTQTHADVPEHIRKQNGITDCVLRMSVGIENVKDLLNELEEVFAEVRGE
;
A
#
# COMPACT_ATOMS: atom_id res chain seq x y z
N MET A 1 9.78 -21.63 -12.38
CA MET A 1 10.18 -20.20 -12.27
C MET A 1 9.89 -19.77 -10.85
N LEU A 2 10.80 -19.07 -10.19
CA LEU A 2 10.66 -18.68 -8.79
C LEU A 2 10.67 -17.15 -8.66
N PHE A 3 9.75 -16.61 -7.87
CA PHE A 3 9.74 -15.23 -7.42
C PHE A 3 10.00 -15.16 -5.91
N ARG A 4 10.75 -14.15 -5.47
CA ARG A 4 10.78 -13.72 -4.07
C ARG A 4 9.77 -12.60 -3.91
N SER A 5 8.79 -12.79 -3.06
CA SER A 5 7.80 -11.77 -2.75
C SER A 5 8.04 -11.24 -1.35
N ASP A 6 7.76 -9.95 -1.12
CA ASP A 6 7.73 -9.44 0.24
C ASP A 6 6.75 -10.24 1.12
N ALA A 7 7.05 -10.34 2.39
CA ALA A 7 6.22 -11.04 3.36
C ALA A 7 4.93 -10.28 3.69
N ASP A 8 4.95 -8.96 3.53
CA ASP A 8 3.83 -8.06 3.81
C ASP A 8 3.38 -7.42 2.48
N LEU A 9 2.40 -8.02 1.82
CA LEU A 9 1.84 -7.60 0.54
C LEU A 9 0.32 -7.45 0.62
N TYR A 10 -0.21 -6.69 -0.30
CA TYR A 10 -1.66 -6.64 -0.53
C TYR A 10 -2.25 -8.05 -0.70
N GLY A 11 -3.31 -8.36 0.04
CA GLY A 11 -3.93 -9.70 0.02
C GLY A 11 -4.36 -10.18 -1.37
N GLY A 12 -4.73 -9.26 -2.28
CA GLY A 12 -5.02 -9.59 -3.67
C GLY A 12 -3.81 -10.08 -4.46
N SER A 13 -2.61 -9.56 -4.18
CA SER A 13 -1.36 -10.03 -4.79
C SER A 13 -1.03 -11.44 -4.30
N ILE A 14 -1.17 -11.71 -3.01
CA ILE A 14 -0.99 -13.04 -2.42
C ILE A 14 -1.98 -14.04 -3.03
N ARG A 15 -3.24 -13.64 -3.18
CA ARG A 15 -4.29 -14.47 -3.81
C ARG A 15 -3.95 -14.78 -5.28
N LEU A 16 -3.49 -13.79 -6.05
CA LEU A 16 -3.03 -13.99 -7.43
C LEU A 16 -1.87 -14.99 -7.48
N PHE A 17 -0.89 -14.85 -6.60
CA PHE A 17 0.28 -15.73 -6.57
C PHE A 17 -0.11 -17.18 -6.26
N ASN A 18 -0.86 -17.41 -5.20
CA ASN A 18 -1.19 -18.75 -4.71
C ASN A 18 -2.26 -19.47 -5.56
N HIS A 19 -3.21 -18.74 -6.13
CA HIS A 19 -4.34 -19.38 -6.81
C HIS A 19 -4.30 -19.34 -8.33
N VAL A 20 -3.51 -18.43 -8.91
CA VAL A 20 -3.39 -18.30 -10.38
C VAL A 20 -1.98 -18.59 -10.83
N SER A 21 -0.99 -17.87 -10.31
CA SER A 21 0.38 -17.96 -10.81
C SER A 21 1.02 -19.31 -10.49
N GLU A 22 0.79 -19.86 -9.32
CA GLU A 22 1.28 -21.18 -8.91
C GLU A 22 0.77 -22.30 -9.84
N LYS A 23 -0.51 -22.23 -10.24
CA LYS A 23 -1.09 -23.17 -11.21
C LYS A 23 -0.46 -23.09 -12.61
N ASN A 24 0.20 -21.98 -12.91
CA ASN A 24 0.96 -21.77 -14.14
C ASN A 24 2.46 -22.07 -13.99
N GLY A 25 2.85 -22.79 -12.92
CA GLY A 25 4.24 -23.21 -12.68
C GLY A 25 5.16 -22.10 -12.19
N ILE A 26 4.60 -21.04 -11.62
CA ILE A 26 5.36 -19.97 -10.98
C ILE A 26 5.33 -20.20 -9.47
N GLU A 27 6.49 -20.42 -8.88
CA GLU A 27 6.65 -20.57 -7.43
C GLU A 27 6.91 -19.21 -6.78
N PHE A 28 6.36 -19.02 -5.60
CA PHE A 28 6.60 -17.84 -4.78
C PHE A 28 7.19 -18.23 -3.43
N SER A 29 8.10 -17.44 -2.91
CA SER A 29 8.61 -17.56 -1.55
C SER A 29 8.59 -16.21 -0.87
N SER A 30 7.97 -16.16 0.29
CA SER A 30 7.88 -14.97 1.12
C SER A 30 9.22 -14.69 1.81
N VAL A 31 9.67 -13.43 1.78
CA VAL A 31 10.89 -12.92 2.42
C VAL A 31 10.57 -11.55 3.01
N ASP A 32 10.95 -11.30 4.24
CA ASP A 32 10.83 -9.98 4.86
C ASP A 32 11.88 -9.01 4.27
N CYS A 33 11.53 -8.39 3.13
CA CYS A 33 12.49 -7.61 2.32
C CYS A 33 13.01 -6.34 3.00
N HIS A 34 12.36 -5.87 4.05
CA HIS A 34 12.81 -4.70 4.80
C HIS A 34 13.73 -5.04 5.98
N LYS A 35 13.80 -6.31 6.40
CA LYS A 35 14.63 -6.76 7.52
C LYS A 35 15.71 -7.75 7.11
N GLU A 36 15.46 -8.57 6.08
CA GLU A 36 16.32 -9.70 5.76
C GLU A 36 17.25 -9.41 4.58
N ASN A 37 18.36 -10.11 4.52
CA ASN A 37 19.25 -10.08 3.37
C ASN A 37 18.65 -10.91 2.22
N VAL A 38 17.94 -10.27 1.32
CA VAL A 38 17.25 -10.89 0.18
C VAL A 38 18.21 -11.73 -0.69
N ALA A 39 19.49 -11.34 -0.77
CA ALA A 39 20.50 -12.09 -1.54
C ALA A 39 20.65 -13.55 -1.08
N ALA A 40 20.46 -13.82 0.22
CA ALA A 40 20.56 -15.18 0.78
C ALA A 40 19.43 -16.11 0.29
N TYR A 41 18.34 -15.55 -0.21
CA TYR A 41 17.18 -16.31 -0.68
C TYR A 41 17.15 -16.49 -2.20
N ILE A 42 18.06 -15.86 -2.95
CA ILE A 42 18.13 -15.97 -4.40
C ILE A 42 18.70 -17.36 -4.78
N ARG A 43 18.02 -18.03 -5.73
CA ARG A 43 18.41 -19.33 -6.29
C ARG A 43 18.57 -19.21 -7.81
N GLU A 44 19.16 -20.20 -8.46
CA GLU A 44 19.37 -20.24 -9.92
C GLU A 44 18.07 -20.07 -10.73
N ASN A 45 16.96 -20.60 -10.23
CA ASN A 45 15.65 -20.48 -10.87
C ASN A 45 14.88 -19.21 -10.46
N THR A 46 15.44 -18.33 -9.60
CA THR A 46 14.82 -17.05 -9.24
C THR A 46 14.82 -16.11 -10.45
N LYS A 47 13.69 -15.48 -10.75
CA LYS A 47 13.51 -14.58 -11.89
C LYS A 47 13.18 -13.16 -11.49
N ALA A 48 12.55 -12.99 -10.34
CA ALA A 48 12.21 -11.66 -9.85
C ALA A 48 12.15 -11.61 -8.32
N VAL A 49 12.30 -10.37 -7.82
CA VAL A 49 11.87 -9.95 -6.49
C VAL A 49 10.69 -9.01 -6.67
N TYR A 50 9.59 -9.27 -5.96
CA TYR A 50 8.39 -8.44 -5.95
C TYR A 50 8.21 -7.82 -4.57
N ILE A 51 8.16 -6.51 -4.50
CA ILE A 51 7.94 -5.76 -3.25
C ILE A 51 6.80 -4.77 -3.37
N GLU A 52 6.23 -4.41 -2.24
CA GLU A 52 5.35 -3.28 -2.04
C GLU A 52 5.99 -2.34 -1.00
N THR A 53 6.09 -1.05 -1.29
CA THR A 53 6.71 -0.12 -0.34
C THR A 53 6.15 1.30 -0.47
N PRO A 54 5.58 1.86 0.63
CA PRO A 54 5.29 1.20 1.91
C PRO A 54 4.30 0.04 1.79
N THR A 55 4.39 -0.94 2.71
CA THR A 55 3.52 -2.14 2.68
C THR A 55 2.11 -1.87 3.19
N ASN A 56 1.16 -2.73 2.83
CA ASN A 56 -0.22 -2.71 3.31
C ASN A 56 -0.48 -3.91 4.26
N PRO A 57 -0.86 -3.72 5.52
CA PRO A 57 -1.27 -2.46 6.14
C PRO A 57 -0.20 -1.82 7.03
N MET A 58 0.95 -2.46 7.27
CA MET A 58 1.87 -2.09 8.34
C MET A 58 2.86 -0.98 7.98
N MET A 59 2.78 -0.42 6.77
CA MET A 59 3.62 0.70 6.32
C MET A 59 5.13 0.43 6.40
N ASN A 60 5.56 -0.83 6.32
CA ASN A 60 6.98 -1.18 6.28
C ASN A 60 7.63 -0.59 5.02
N VAL A 61 8.87 -0.15 5.14
CA VAL A 61 9.58 0.52 4.05
C VAL A 61 10.82 -0.28 3.66
N THR A 62 10.90 -0.62 2.38
CA THR A 62 12.06 -1.30 1.78
C THR A 62 12.89 -0.31 0.97
N ASP A 63 14.23 -0.36 1.10
CA ASP A 63 15.16 0.43 0.31
C ASP A 63 15.23 -0.13 -1.12
N ILE A 64 14.53 0.55 -2.05
CA ILE A 64 14.43 0.14 -3.44
C ILE A 64 15.81 0.11 -4.10
N LYS A 65 16.64 1.11 -3.85
CA LYS A 65 17.98 1.21 -4.48
C LYS A 65 18.90 0.10 -4.02
N ALA A 66 18.94 -0.18 -2.72
CA ALA A 66 19.74 -1.27 -2.18
C ALA A 66 19.29 -2.63 -2.75
N LEU A 67 17.97 -2.84 -2.88
CA LEU A 67 17.44 -4.06 -3.44
C LEU A 67 17.69 -4.18 -4.96
N ALA A 68 17.62 -3.07 -5.69
CA ALA A 68 17.96 -3.01 -7.12
C ALA A 68 19.43 -3.39 -7.37
N GLU A 69 20.36 -3.00 -6.51
CA GLU A 69 21.76 -3.42 -6.61
C GLU A 69 21.93 -4.93 -6.43
N ILE A 70 21.14 -5.55 -5.55
CA ILE A 70 21.13 -7.01 -5.35
C ILE A 70 20.55 -7.71 -6.58
N THR A 71 19.37 -7.31 -7.04
CA THR A 71 18.69 -7.96 -8.16
C THR A 71 19.51 -7.85 -9.46
N LYS A 72 20.15 -6.71 -9.69
CA LYS A 72 21.04 -6.48 -10.83
C LYS A 72 22.26 -7.40 -10.82
N LYS A 73 22.90 -7.60 -9.67
CA LYS A 73 24.04 -8.54 -9.54
C LYS A 73 23.67 -9.98 -9.90
N HIS A 74 22.42 -10.37 -9.66
CA HIS A 74 21.94 -11.72 -9.94
C HIS A 74 21.20 -11.84 -11.27
N ASN A 75 21.13 -10.76 -12.06
CA ASN A 75 20.41 -10.70 -13.34
C ASN A 75 18.94 -11.17 -13.24
N ILE A 76 18.24 -10.67 -12.21
CA ILE A 76 16.82 -10.91 -11.96
C ILE A 76 16.07 -9.59 -11.88
N PHE A 77 14.76 -9.60 -12.13
CA PHE A 77 13.94 -8.39 -12.12
C PHE A 77 13.63 -7.92 -10.71
N LEU A 78 13.61 -6.59 -10.54
CA LEU A 78 12.95 -5.93 -9.41
C LEU A 78 11.61 -5.37 -9.85
N ILE A 79 10.53 -5.85 -9.24
CA ILE A 79 9.16 -5.40 -9.46
C ILE A 79 8.69 -4.69 -8.21
N VAL A 80 8.26 -3.44 -8.34
CA VAL A 80 7.83 -2.61 -7.21
C VAL A 80 6.37 -2.19 -7.38
N ASP A 81 5.51 -2.60 -6.47
CA ASP A 81 4.17 -2.03 -6.34
C ASP A 81 4.28 -0.67 -5.63
N ASN A 82 3.96 0.39 -6.36
CA ASN A 82 4.08 1.79 -5.93
C ASN A 82 2.71 2.44 -5.74
N THR A 83 1.68 1.64 -5.45
CA THR A 83 0.30 2.11 -5.35
C THR A 83 0.12 3.18 -4.27
N PHE A 84 0.74 3.02 -3.09
CA PHE A 84 0.53 3.92 -1.94
C PHE A 84 1.12 5.32 -2.12
N LEU A 85 2.23 5.44 -2.83
CA LEU A 85 2.90 6.72 -3.04
C LEU A 85 2.58 7.35 -4.38
N SER A 86 2.06 6.57 -5.32
CA SER A 86 1.84 6.99 -6.70
C SER A 86 3.12 7.50 -7.38
N PRO A 87 3.15 7.77 -8.68
CA PRO A 87 4.32 8.38 -9.32
C PRO A 87 4.55 9.84 -8.87
N TYR A 88 3.60 10.43 -8.14
CA TYR A 88 3.76 11.78 -7.62
C TYR A 88 4.80 11.86 -6.50
N PHE A 89 4.80 10.92 -5.55
CA PHE A 89 5.75 10.92 -4.44
C PHE A 89 6.97 10.01 -4.67
N GLN A 90 6.85 8.91 -5.39
CA GLN A 90 7.94 7.95 -5.55
C GLN A 90 8.04 7.42 -6.98
N ASN A 91 9.26 7.37 -7.53
CA ASN A 91 9.56 6.87 -8.87
C ASN A 91 10.54 5.69 -8.80
N PRO A 92 10.05 4.45 -8.62
CA PRO A 92 10.93 3.29 -8.44
C PRO A 92 11.86 3.00 -9.63
N LEU A 93 11.48 3.35 -10.86
CA LEU A 93 12.35 3.18 -12.05
C LEU A 93 13.64 3.99 -11.92
N ASP A 94 13.56 5.21 -11.37
CA ASP A 94 14.74 6.07 -11.14
C ASP A 94 15.65 5.52 -10.04
N LEU A 95 15.12 4.63 -9.20
CA LEU A 95 15.83 3.94 -8.12
C LEU A 95 16.37 2.56 -8.53
N GLY A 96 16.11 2.15 -9.78
CA GLY A 96 16.66 0.94 -10.36
C GLY A 96 15.70 -0.25 -10.46
N ALA A 97 14.40 -0.06 -10.19
CA ALA A 97 13.39 -1.07 -10.48
C ALA A 97 13.27 -1.30 -11.99
N ASP A 98 12.98 -2.53 -12.40
CA ASP A 98 12.73 -2.90 -13.80
C ASP A 98 11.28 -2.67 -14.20
N ILE A 99 10.37 -2.96 -13.27
CA ILE A 99 8.92 -2.89 -13.48
C ILE A 99 8.28 -2.23 -12.27
N VAL A 100 7.38 -1.30 -12.52
CA VAL A 100 6.53 -0.68 -11.50
C VAL A 100 5.08 -1.08 -11.72
N VAL A 101 4.43 -1.49 -10.65
CA VAL A 101 3.00 -1.82 -10.62
C VAL A 101 2.25 -0.68 -9.94
N HIS A 102 1.10 -0.30 -10.48
CA HIS A 102 0.15 0.59 -9.84
C HIS A 102 -1.26 0.03 -9.93
N SER A 103 -1.96 -0.02 -8.82
CA SER A 103 -3.41 -0.06 -8.86
C SER A 103 -3.94 1.33 -9.25
N GLY A 104 -4.41 1.46 -10.49
CA GLY A 104 -5.06 2.67 -10.95
C GLY A 104 -6.38 2.96 -10.27
N THR A 105 -7.01 1.93 -9.71
CA THR A 105 -8.19 1.98 -8.85
C THR A 105 -8.04 2.94 -7.66
N LYS A 106 -6.80 3.18 -7.21
CA LYS A 106 -6.46 3.94 -6.01
C LYS A 106 -6.17 5.40 -6.36
N TYR A 107 -5.06 5.95 -5.93
CA TYR A 107 -4.71 7.37 -6.09
C TYR A 107 -4.74 7.88 -7.54
N LEU A 108 -4.42 7.05 -8.54
CA LEU A 108 -4.44 7.47 -9.94
C LEU A 108 -5.85 7.81 -10.42
N GLY A 109 -6.85 6.97 -10.13
CA GLY A 109 -8.27 7.28 -10.34
C GLY A 109 -8.76 8.30 -9.30
N GLY A 110 -8.59 7.99 -8.04
CA GLY A 110 -8.81 8.89 -6.90
C GLY A 110 -10.25 9.15 -6.52
N HIS A 111 -11.22 8.49 -7.14
CA HIS A 111 -12.65 8.79 -6.93
C HIS A 111 -13.49 7.53 -6.65
N ASN A 112 -12.86 6.38 -6.39
CA ASN A 112 -13.53 5.12 -6.08
C ASN A 112 -14.57 4.67 -7.15
N ASP A 113 -14.39 5.07 -8.40
CA ASP A 113 -15.34 4.93 -9.50
C ASP A 113 -14.84 4.08 -10.67
N THR A 114 -13.64 3.51 -10.60
CA THR A 114 -13.04 2.70 -11.66
C THR A 114 -12.11 1.62 -11.11
N LEU A 115 -11.93 0.55 -11.89
CA LEU A 115 -10.94 -0.49 -11.64
C LEU A 115 -9.89 -0.47 -12.74
N ALA A 116 -8.62 -0.24 -12.38
CA ALA A 116 -7.54 -0.17 -13.34
C ALA A 116 -6.22 -0.67 -12.75
N GLY A 117 -5.31 -1.15 -13.61
CA GLY A 117 -3.96 -1.51 -13.26
C GLY A 117 -2.97 -1.05 -14.31
N PHE A 118 -1.75 -0.72 -13.88
CA PHE A 118 -0.69 -0.28 -14.75
C PHE A 118 0.61 -1.02 -14.47
N LEU A 119 1.29 -1.40 -15.56
CA LEU A 119 2.67 -1.88 -15.55
C LEU A 119 3.51 -0.84 -16.28
N VAL A 120 4.55 -0.34 -15.63
CA VAL A 120 5.43 0.71 -16.16
C VAL A 120 6.86 0.21 -16.19
N THR A 121 7.57 0.45 -17.28
CA THR A 121 8.97 0.06 -17.46
C THR A 121 9.67 1.01 -18.42
N ASN A 122 10.99 1.19 -18.22
CA ASN A 122 11.88 1.91 -19.17
C ASN A 122 12.54 0.94 -20.17
N ARG A 123 12.28 -0.38 -20.06
CA ARG A 123 12.89 -1.40 -20.90
C ARG A 123 12.00 -1.71 -22.09
N GLU A 124 12.54 -1.55 -23.31
CA GLU A 124 11.80 -1.80 -24.56
C GLU A 124 11.38 -3.26 -24.69
N ASP A 125 12.27 -4.22 -24.38
CA ASP A 125 11.98 -5.66 -24.44
C ASP A 125 10.79 -6.06 -23.55
N ILE A 126 10.69 -5.48 -22.35
CA ILE A 126 9.56 -5.70 -21.43
C ILE A 126 8.31 -5.00 -21.95
N SER A 127 8.43 -3.77 -22.45
CA SER A 127 7.32 -2.98 -22.99
C SER A 127 6.67 -3.70 -24.18
N GLU A 128 7.46 -4.20 -25.14
CA GLU A 128 6.96 -4.98 -26.26
C GLU A 128 6.23 -6.25 -25.80
N ARG A 129 6.78 -6.95 -24.80
CA ARG A 129 6.16 -8.12 -24.23
C ARG A 129 4.83 -7.82 -23.55
N PHE A 130 4.73 -6.72 -22.80
CA PHE A 130 3.48 -6.29 -22.20
C PHE A 130 2.42 -5.95 -23.23
N ARG A 131 2.76 -5.22 -24.29
CA ARG A 131 1.84 -4.90 -25.40
C ARG A 131 1.33 -6.17 -26.08
N PHE A 132 2.22 -7.13 -26.33
CA PHE A 132 1.83 -8.43 -26.88
C PHE A 132 0.84 -9.15 -25.96
N LEU A 133 1.12 -9.22 -24.66
CA LEU A 133 0.27 -9.89 -23.70
C LEU A 133 -1.11 -9.22 -23.56
N ILE A 134 -1.18 -7.91 -23.45
CA ILE A 134 -2.44 -7.16 -23.37
C ILE A 134 -3.30 -7.45 -24.61
N LYS A 135 -2.69 -7.37 -25.81
CA LYS A 135 -3.38 -7.65 -27.08
C LYS A 135 -3.88 -9.10 -27.16
N THR A 136 -3.07 -10.05 -26.67
CA THR A 136 -3.37 -11.48 -26.81
C THR A 136 -4.42 -11.95 -25.79
N THR A 137 -4.33 -11.46 -24.55
CA THR A 137 -5.23 -11.86 -23.46
C THR A 137 -6.52 -11.03 -23.40
N GLY A 138 -6.55 -9.87 -24.07
CA GLY A 138 -7.66 -8.95 -24.00
C GLY A 138 -7.75 -8.18 -22.66
N ALA A 139 -6.70 -8.16 -21.87
CA ALA A 139 -6.66 -7.48 -20.56
C ALA A 139 -6.51 -5.94 -20.69
N GLY A 140 -7.05 -5.36 -21.75
CA GLY A 140 -7.10 -3.91 -21.95
C GLY A 140 -8.16 -3.24 -21.10
N LEU A 141 -7.86 -2.04 -20.61
CA LEU A 141 -8.80 -1.22 -19.86
C LEU A 141 -9.94 -0.74 -20.76
N ALA A 142 -11.17 -0.73 -20.26
CA ALA A 142 -12.33 -0.23 -21.00
C ALA A 142 -12.21 1.28 -21.30
N PRO A 143 -12.75 1.78 -22.43
CA PRO A 143 -12.61 3.19 -22.79
C PRO A 143 -13.13 4.17 -21.75
N PHE A 144 -14.21 3.84 -21.04
CA PHE A 144 -14.76 4.69 -19.99
C PHE A 144 -13.85 4.75 -18.77
N ASP A 145 -13.28 3.63 -18.36
CA ASP A 145 -12.27 3.59 -17.27
C ASP A 145 -11.02 4.38 -17.68
N CYS A 146 -10.57 4.29 -18.93
CA CYS A 146 -9.47 5.11 -19.45
C CYS A 146 -9.78 6.61 -19.31
N PHE A 147 -11.00 7.03 -19.62
CA PHE A 147 -11.44 8.43 -19.47
C PHE A 147 -11.40 8.87 -18.01
N LEU A 148 -11.95 8.06 -17.08
CA LEU A 148 -11.98 8.36 -15.65
C LEU A 148 -10.56 8.46 -15.08
N ILE A 149 -9.68 7.53 -15.42
CA ILE A 149 -8.27 7.54 -14.99
C ILE A 149 -7.55 8.77 -15.52
N GLN A 150 -7.68 9.10 -16.82
CA GLN A 150 -7.05 10.29 -17.39
C GLN A 150 -7.53 11.58 -16.70
N ARG A 151 -8.80 11.63 -16.34
CA ARG A 151 -9.37 12.74 -15.57
C ARG A 151 -8.81 12.79 -14.16
N GLY A 152 -8.75 11.65 -13.47
CA GLY A 152 -8.20 11.52 -12.11
C GLY A 152 -6.73 11.94 -12.02
N ILE A 153 -5.91 11.51 -12.96
CA ILE A 153 -4.47 11.86 -12.99
C ILE A 153 -4.24 13.38 -13.05
N LYS A 154 -5.11 14.15 -13.70
CA LYS A 154 -4.96 15.61 -13.81
C LYS A 154 -4.98 16.35 -12.47
N THR A 155 -5.57 15.75 -11.44
CA THR A 155 -5.64 16.30 -10.08
C THR A 155 -4.78 15.53 -9.08
N LEU A 156 -3.96 14.57 -9.54
CA LEU A 156 -3.20 13.70 -8.66
C LEU A 156 -2.34 14.48 -7.67
N GLY A 157 -1.56 15.48 -8.13
CA GLY A 157 -0.68 16.25 -7.28
C GLY A 157 -1.41 16.94 -6.13
N VAL A 158 -2.44 17.74 -6.46
CA VAL A 158 -3.20 18.48 -5.42
C VAL A 158 -3.93 17.54 -4.44
N ARG A 159 -4.36 16.35 -4.90
CA ARG A 159 -4.97 15.35 -4.01
C ARG A 159 -3.94 14.70 -3.09
N MET A 160 -2.78 14.33 -3.62
CA MET A 160 -1.71 13.71 -2.84
C MET A 160 -1.17 14.66 -1.78
N ASP A 161 -0.94 15.94 -2.12
CA ASP A 161 -0.47 16.95 -1.18
C ASP A 161 -1.49 17.16 -0.05
N ARG A 162 -2.75 17.41 -0.41
CA ARG A 162 -3.80 17.63 0.60
C ARG A 162 -4.04 16.41 1.47
N ALA A 163 -4.12 15.23 0.89
CA ALA A 163 -4.33 14.00 1.65
C ALA A 163 -3.16 13.73 2.62
N GLN A 164 -1.91 13.99 2.20
CA GLN A 164 -0.74 13.87 3.07
C GLN A 164 -0.77 14.90 4.21
N GLU A 165 -1.08 16.17 3.93
CA GLU A 165 -1.22 17.19 4.96
C GLU A 165 -2.24 16.75 6.03
N ASN A 166 -3.40 16.28 5.60
CA ASN A 166 -4.44 15.77 6.49
C ASN A 166 -3.95 14.54 7.28
N ALA A 167 -3.25 13.62 6.63
CA ALA A 167 -2.73 12.41 7.28
C ALA A 167 -1.72 12.73 8.38
N ILE A 168 -0.86 13.72 8.18
CA ILE A 168 0.10 14.19 9.19
C ILE A 168 -0.62 14.70 10.44
N GLU A 169 -1.64 15.53 10.26
CA GLU A 169 -2.40 16.10 11.38
C GLU A 169 -3.19 15.01 12.14
N ILE A 170 -3.86 14.12 11.42
CA ILE A 170 -4.58 12.99 12.03
C ILE A 170 -3.61 12.05 12.76
N ALA A 171 -2.46 11.72 12.15
CA ALA A 171 -1.47 10.85 12.78
C ALA A 171 -0.89 11.44 14.08
N LYS A 172 -0.65 12.76 14.12
CA LYS A 172 -0.23 13.47 15.33
C LYS A 172 -1.31 13.40 16.41
N TRP A 173 -2.56 13.73 16.04
CA TRP A 173 -3.69 13.67 16.96
C TRP A 173 -3.89 12.26 17.55
N LEU A 174 -3.82 11.21 16.72
CA LEU A 174 -3.91 9.83 17.17
C LEU A 174 -2.83 9.44 18.19
N LYS A 175 -1.62 9.96 18.06
CA LYS A 175 -0.53 9.70 19.03
C LYS A 175 -0.80 10.25 20.43
N GLU A 176 -1.63 11.27 20.53
CA GLU A 176 -1.99 11.92 21.80
C GLU A 176 -3.15 11.21 22.51
N GLN A 177 -3.80 10.24 21.84
CA GLN A 177 -4.96 9.56 22.41
C GLN A 177 -4.56 8.39 23.32
N ASP A 178 -5.11 8.34 24.51
CA ASP A 178 -4.85 7.33 25.54
C ASP A 178 -5.30 5.90 25.14
N ILE A 179 -6.34 5.81 24.30
CA ILE A 179 -6.84 4.52 23.76
C ILE A 179 -6.03 4.02 22.56
N VAL A 180 -5.10 4.83 22.04
CA VAL A 180 -4.20 4.45 20.94
C VAL A 180 -2.85 3.99 21.50
N LYS A 181 -2.53 2.74 21.26
CA LYS A 181 -1.28 2.12 21.70
C LYS A 181 -0.10 2.49 20.80
N LYS A 182 -0.34 2.58 19.50
CA LYS A 182 0.71 2.83 18.50
C LYS A 182 0.11 3.44 17.23
N VAL A 183 0.84 4.37 16.63
CA VAL A 183 0.56 4.89 15.28
C VAL A 183 1.74 4.55 14.37
N VAL A 184 1.46 3.99 13.21
CA VAL A 184 2.45 3.64 12.18
C VAL A 184 2.22 4.55 10.98
N TYR A 185 3.12 5.51 10.81
CA TYR A 185 3.12 6.46 9.70
C TYR A 185 4.57 6.73 9.25
N PRO A 186 4.92 6.49 7.98
CA PRO A 186 6.31 6.63 7.52
C PRO A 186 6.89 8.04 7.65
N GLY A 187 6.04 9.06 7.81
CA GLY A 187 6.44 10.45 8.02
C GLY A 187 6.91 10.78 9.43
N PHE A 188 6.81 9.88 10.39
CA PHE A 188 7.34 10.10 11.73
C PHE A 188 8.82 9.71 11.81
N LYS A 189 9.63 10.54 12.49
CA LYS A 189 11.08 10.32 12.64
C LYS A 189 11.43 9.01 13.34
N GLU A 190 10.57 8.55 14.23
CA GLU A 190 10.69 7.28 14.94
C GLU A 190 10.30 6.05 14.10
N HIS A 191 9.72 6.24 12.91
CA HIS A 191 9.42 5.13 12.02
C HIS A 191 10.72 4.52 11.46
N PRO A 192 10.90 3.18 11.53
CA PRO A 192 12.15 2.54 11.10
C PRO A 192 12.56 2.88 9.66
N GLY A 193 11.58 3.08 8.77
CA GLY A 193 11.79 3.42 7.37
C GLY A 193 11.88 4.92 7.05
N TYR A 194 11.85 5.81 8.05
CA TYR A 194 11.80 7.25 7.82
C TYR A 194 12.97 7.78 6.97
N GLU A 195 14.20 7.41 7.32
CA GLU A 195 15.40 7.87 6.58
C GLU A 195 15.49 7.27 5.17
N ILE A 196 14.94 6.07 4.96
CA ILE A 196 14.82 5.46 3.63
C ILE A 196 13.81 6.27 2.80
N MET A 197 12.62 6.51 3.35
CA MET A 197 11.57 7.30 2.68
C MET A 197 12.06 8.68 2.26
N LYS A 198 12.75 9.41 3.13
CA LYS A 198 13.33 10.73 2.80
C LYS A 198 14.31 10.71 1.62
N LYS A 199 14.98 9.60 1.39
CA LYS A 199 15.96 9.45 0.31
C LYS A 199 15.29 9.03 -1.00
N GLN A 200 14.24 8.21 -0.94
CA GLN A 200 13.66 7.59 -2.13
C GLN A 200 12.34 8.20 -2.57
N ALA A 201 11.69 9.01 -1.72
CA ALA A 201 10.38 9.61 -2.01
C ALA A 201 10.37 11.12 -1.71
N ARG A 202 9.48 11.84 -2.38
CA ARG A 202 9.24 13.28 -2.17
C ARG A 202 8.19 13.55 -1.09
N GLY A 203 7.55 12.51 -0.57
CA GLY A 203 6.52 12.57 0.45
C GLY A 203 6.35 11.22 1.12
N PHE A 204 5.47 11.18 2.12
CA PHE A 204 5.23 10.01 2.97
C PHE A 204 3.87 9.34 2.69
N GLY A 205 3.06 9.97 1.82
CA GLY A 205 1.72 9.49 1.48
C GLY A 205 0.66 9.81 2.52
N ALA A 206 -0.53 9.29 2.26
CA ALA A 206 -1.73 9.55 3.09
C ALA A 206 -2.32 8.29 3.74
N MET A 207 -1.54 7.22 3.79
CA MET A 207 -1.90 5.99 4.47
C MET A 207 -1.29 5.96 5.86
N LEU A 208 -2.06 5.58 6.86
CA LEU A 208 -1.59 5.35 8.22
C LEU A 208 -2.29 4.14 8.84
N THR A 209 -1.64 3.53 9.80
CA THR A 209 -2.19 2.43 10.58
C THR A 209 -2.03 2.76 12.06
N PHE A 210 -3.02 2.39 12.87
CA PHE A 210 -2.92 2.56 14.31
C PHE A 210 -3.48 1.35 15.04
N GLU A 211 -2.88 1.07 16.18
CA GLU A 211 -3.28 -0.02 17.07
C GLU A 211 -3.93 0.58 18.32
N LEU A 212 -5.09 0.10 18.64
CA LEU A 212 -5.84 0.48 19.83
C LEU A 212 -5.45 -0.39 21.03
N THR A 213 -5.72 0.07 22.24
CA THR A 213 -5.45 -0.67 23.47
C THR A 213 -6.38 -1.86 23.68
N LYS A 214 -7.58 -1.86 23.05
CA LYS A 214 -8.59 -2.91 23.15
C LYS A 214 -9.29 -3.13 21.81
N LYS A 215 -9.66 -4.37 21.52
CA LYS A 215 -10.43 -4.76 20.34
C LYS A 215 -11.79 -4.07 20.27
N GLU A 216 -12.46 -3.95 21.41
CA GLU A 216 -13.78 -3.33 21.50
C GLU A 216 -13.76 -1.89 21.02
N TYR A 217 -12.68 -1.17 21.25
CA TYR A 217 -12.51 0.19 20.73
C TYR A 217 -12.45 0.21 19.20
N ALA A 218 -11.75 -0.75 18.58
CA ALA A 218 -11.69 -0.85 17.12
C ALA A 218 -13.08 -1.05 16.52
N ILE A 219 -13.86 -1.98 17.06
CA ILE A 219 -15.20 -2.27 16.57
C ILE A 219 -16.14 -1.08 16.77
N ASN A 220 -16.14 -0.50 17.97
CA ASN A 220 -17.00 0.64 18.27
C ASN A 220 -16.70 1.88 17.43
N ILE A 221 -15.41 2.15 17.13
CA ILE A 221 -15.02 3.22 16.19
C ILE A 221 -15.63 2.99 14.82
N LEU A 222 -15.51 1.76 14.28
CA LEU A 222 -16.04 1.43 12.95
C LEU A 222 -17.56 1.56 12.84
N GLU A 223 -18.28 1.30 13.94
CA GLU A 223 -19.73 1.44 13.99
C GLU A 223 -20.22 2.88 14.10
N LYS A 224 -19.37 3.78 14.60
CA LYS A 224 -19.75 5.16 14.93
C LYS A 224 -19.30 6.20 13.89
N VAL A 225 -18.27 5.92 13.11
CA VAL A 225 -17.81 6.84 12.06
C VAL A 225 -18.90 7.08 11.01
N ARG A 226 -19.00 8.32 10.52
CA ARG A 226 -20.05 8.78 9.61
C ARG A 226 -19.50 9.43 8.35
N MET A 227 -18.69 10.47 8.47
CA MET A 227 -17.97 11.12 7.37
C MET A 227 -16.80 10.22 6.91
N ILE A 228 -15.99 9.78 7.85
CA ILE A 228 -15.03 8.70 7.64
C ILE A 228 -15.82 7.43 7.33
N LYS A 229 -15.55 6.79 6.20
CA LYS A 229 -16.31 5.61 5.78
C LYS A 229 -15.60 4.32 6.16
N TYR A 230 -16.32 3.44 6.86
CA TYR A 230 -15.86 2.07 7.05
C TYR A 230 -15.99 1.31 5.73
N ALA A 231 -14.90 1.22 5.00
CA ALA A 231 -14.86 0.59 3.69
C ALA A 231 -13.48 0.02 3.37
N GLU A 232 -13.49 -1.04 2.57
CA GLU A 232 -12.27 -1.57 1.95
C GLU A 232 -11.94 -0.71 0.72
N SER A 233 -10.83 -0.29 0.53
CA SER A 233 -10.18 0.46 -0.53
C SER A 233 -9.26 1.53 0.06
N LEU A 234 -8.75 2.41 -0.77
CA LEU A 234 -7.87 3.50 -0.37
C LEU A 234 -7.64 4.49 -1.52
N GLY A 235 -7.06 5.63 -1.22
CA GLY A 235 -6.56 6.56 -2.22
C GLY A 235 -7.63 7.36 -2.95
N GLY A 236 -8.87 7.32 -2.44
CA GLY A 236 -9.95 8.20 -2.89
C GLY A 236 -9.85 9.60 -2.30
N VAL A 237 -10.75 10.48 -2.74
CA VAL A 237 -10.93 11.82 -2.16
C VAL A 237 -11.59 11.77 -0.78
N GLU A 238 -12.29 10.68 -0.47
CA GLU A 238 -12.92 10.42 0.83
C GLU A 238 -11.95 9.68 1.77
N THR A 239 -12.03 10.00 3.06
CA THR A 239 -11.32 9.28 4.11
C THR A 239 -12.00 7.96 4.39
N LEU A 240 -11.22 6.87 4.28
CA LEU A 240 -11.67 5.51 4.56
C LEU A 240 -10.94 4.92 5.75
N ILE A 241 -11.68 4.20 6.60
CA ILE A 241 -11.13 3.38 7.66
C ILE A 241 -11.42 1.90 7.39
N THR A 242 -10.44 1.04 7.58
CA THR A 242 -10.50 -0.38 7.24
C THR A 242 -10.10 -1.21 8.46
N TYR A 243 -10.76 -2.35 8.64
CA TYR A 243 -10.39 -3.36 9.62
C TYR A 243 -9.65 -4.51 8.93
N PRO A 244 -8.31 -4.54 8.95
CA PRO A 244 -7.54 -5.53 8.19
C PRO A 244 -7.87 -6.98 8.51
N MET A 245 -8.25 -7.26 9.76
CA MET A 245 -8.58 -8.60 10.24
C MET A 245 -9.70 -9.29 9.45
N THR A 246 -10.73 -8.54 9.03
CA THR A 246 -11.93 -9.10 8.37
C THR A 246 -12.07 -8.69 6.93
N GLN A 247 -11.23 -7.76 6.45
CA GLN A 247 -11.28 -7.22 5.10
C GLN A 247 -10.01 -7.57 4.31
N THR A 248 -9.02 -6.69 4.30
CA THR A 248 -7.86 -6.79 3.39
C THR A 248 -6.97 -8.01 3.63
N HIS A 249 -6.98 -8.58 4.84
CA HIS A 249 -6.13 -9.70 5.25
C HIS A 249 -6.93 -10.88 5.83
N ALA A 250 -8.23 -10.95 5.56
CA ALA A 250 -9.09 -12.04 6.02
C ALA A 250 -8.60 -13.42 5.54
N ASP A 251 -8.11 -13.49 4.30
CA ASP A 251 -7.60 -14.73 3.68
C ASP A 251 -6.16 -15.09 4.11
N VAL A 252 -5.48 -14.22 4.88
CA VAL A 252 -4.12 -14.49 5.37
C VAL A 252 -4.20 -15.34 6.65
N PRO A 253 -3.45 -16.44 6.76
CA PRO A 253 -3.44 -17.28 7.95
C PRO A 253 -3.13 -16.48 9.23
N GLU A 254 -3.82 -16.81 10.33
CA GLU A 254 -3.73 -16.07 11.59
C GLU A 254 -2.30 -15.93 12.13
N HIS A 255 -1.49 -17.00 12.03
CA HIS A 255 -0.12 -16.98 12.49
C HIS A 255 0.75 -15.98 11.70
N ILE A 256 0.51 -15.84 10.38
CA ILE A 256 1.20 -14.87 9.53
C ILE A 256 0.73 -13.45 9.86
N ARG A 257 -0.59 -13.24 10.06
CA ARG A 257 -1.09 -11.94 10.50
C ARG A 257 -0.45 -11.48 11.80
N LYS A 258 -0.37 -12.38 12.80
CA LYS A 258 0.29 -12.10 14.07
C LYS A 258 1.78 -11.79 13.91
N GLN A 259 2.48 -12.55 13.07
CA GLN A 259 3.90 -12.32 12.76
C GLN A 259 4.12 -10.95 12.13
N ASN A 260 3.21 -10.52 11.26
CA ASN A 260 3.25 -9.21 10.62
C ASN A 260 2.69 -8.08 11.52
N GLY A 261 2.27 -8.37 12.76
CA GLY A 261 1.74 -7.38 13.69
C GLY A 261 0.30 -6.95 13.41
N ILE A 262 -0.44 -7.68 12.58
CA ILE A 262 -1.85 -7.43 12.29
C ILE A 262 -2.70 -8.12 13.36
N THR A 263 -3.09 -7.34 14.37
CA THR A 263 -3.93 -7.78 15.49
C THR A 263 -5.38 -7.33 15.32
N ASP A 264 -6.26 -7.83 16.17
CA ASP A 264 -7.67 -7.41 16.22
C ASP A 264 -7.90 -6.02 16.80
N CYS A 265 -6.82 -5.33 17.19
CA CYS A 265 -6.82 -3.94 17.63
C CYS A 265 -6.35 -2.96 16.53
N VAL A 266 -6.00 -3.46 15.34
CA VAL A 266 -5.39 -2.65 14.27
C VAL A 266 -6.46 -2.12 13.32
N LEU A 267 -6.43 -0.82 13.08
CA LEU A 267 -7.18 -0.12 12.06
C LEU A 267 -6.21 0.56 11.07
N ARG A 268 -6.57 0.54 9.78
CA ARG A 268 -5.86 1.26 8.71
C ARG A 268 -6.73 2.40 8.21
N MET A 269 -6.16 3.58 8.04
CA MET A 269 -6.85 4.74 7.48
C MET A 269 -6.20 5.19 6.17
N SER A 270 -7.02 5.40 5.16
CA SER A 270 -6.68 6.11 3.92
C SER A 270 -7.26 7.50 4.03
N VAL A 271 -6.41 8.48 4.26
CA VAL A 271 -6.88 9.85 4.49
C VAL A 271 -7.18 10.53 3.16
N GLY A 272 -8.33 11.17 3.07
CA GLY A 272 -8.81 11.91 1.92
C GLY A 272 -8.46 13.40 1.96
N ILE A 273 -9.20 14.18 1.17
CA ILE A 273 -8.93 15.62 0.98
C ILE A 273 -9.97 16.53 1.66
N GLU A 274 -10.80 15.98 2.51
CA GLU A 274 -11.79 16.72 3.29
C GLU A 274 -11.12 17.81 4.15
N ASN A 275 -11.92 18.67 4.74
CA ASN A 275 -11.40 19.60 5.73
C ASN A 275 -10.89 18.81 6.95
N VAL A 276 -9.60 18.96 7.26
CA VAL A 276 -8.97 18.20 8.36
C VAL A 276 -9.63 18.46 9.72
N LYS A 277 -10.18 19.66 9.95
CA LYS A 277 -10.87 19.98 11.20
C LYS A 277 -12.16 19.17 11.36
N ASP A 278 -12.87 18.94 10.26
CA ASP A 278 -14.10 18.15 10.30
C ASP A 278 -13.78 16.67 10.57
N LEU A 279 -12.69 16.15 9.98
CA LEU A 279 -12.20 14.80 10.27
C LEU A 279 -11.76 14.64 11.73
N LEU A 280 -11.03 15.61 12.27
CA LEU A 280 -10.58 15.59 13.65
C LEU A 280 -11.75 15.72 14.64
N ASN A 281 -12.72 16.59 14.36
CA ASN A 281 -13.93 16.73 15.18
C ASN A 281 -14.72 15.41 15.24
N GLU A 282 -14.91 14.74 14.08
CA GLU A 282 -15.57 13.43 14.08
C GLU A 282 -14.80 12.39 14.88
N LEU A 283 -13.46 12.33 14.72
CA LEU A 283 -12.64 11.41 15.50
C LEU A 283 -12.72 11.69 17.00
N GLU A 284 -12.72 12.97 17.40
CA GLU A 284 -12.85 13.38 18.79
C GLU A 284 -14.19 12.95 19.40
N GLU A 285 -15.30 13.22 18.70
CA GLU A 285 -16.64 12.77 19.09
C GLU A 285 -16.72 11.25 19.22
N VAL A 286 -16.24 10.52 18.20
CA VAL A 286 -16.27 9.05 18.19
C VAL A 286 -15.40 8.48 19.31
N PHE A 287 -14.22 9.04 19.55
CA PHE A 287 -13.33 8.55 20.61
C PHE A 287 -13.89 8.82 22.01
N ALA A 288 -14.53 9.98 22.24
CA ALA A 288 -15.24 10.27 23.48
C ALA A 288 -16.36 9.25 23.74
N GLU A 289 -17.23 9.03 22.75
CA GLU A 289 -18.28 8.01 22.86
C GLU A 289 -17.75 6.58 23.12
N VAL A 290 -16.60 6.22 22.51
CA VAL A 290 -15.98 4.91 22.70
C VAL A 290 -15.37 4.74 24.10
N ARG A 291 -14.92 5.84 24.73
CA ARG A 291 -14.47 5.86 26.13
C ARG A 291 -15.63 5.79 27.12
N GLY A 292 -16.85 6.16 26.68
CA GLY A 292 -18.03 6.28 27.53
C GLY A 292 -18.14 7.64 28.23
N GLU A 293 -17.63 8.68 27.58
CA GLU A 293 -17.67 10.09 28.00
C GLU A 293 -18.92 10.81 27.48
#